data_78f98313751ff8e6459439c7553cb867
#
_entry.id   78f98313751ff8e6459439c7553cb867
#
_cell.length_a   1.000
_cell.length_b   1.000
_cell.length_c   1.000
_cell.angle_alpha   90.00
_cell.angle_beta   90.00
_cell.angle_gamma   90.00
#
_symmetry.space_group_name_H-M   'P 1'
#
loop_
_entity.id
_entity.type
_entity.pdbx_description
1 polymer ?
#
loop_
_entity_poly.entity_id
_entity_poly.type
_entity_poly.pdbx_seq_one_letter_code
_entity_poly.pdbx_strand_id
1 'polypeptide(L)'
;MAELADALPGHAVVPEPYEILEERGYSFSHPPTRDDYVVQLRQSLLSLRRKSPDLIFERCPLDLVAYILASPDADRFDLEAWRRPIATALTNLDLIVTLHPHPAHDPGLLAEEATFRHAVDDVLRDLVNDDEFELDGRVEVLTLDGSWEGRLSRVQAAVYPMTRYDADHLT
;
A
#
# COMPACT_ATOMS: atom_id res chain seq x y z
N MET A 1 4.31 -7.02 -9.19
CA MET A 1 5.55 -6.29 -8.77
C MET A 1 6.71 -6.44 -9.76
N ALA A 2 7.04 -7.64 -10.28
CA ALA A 2 8.18 -7.81 -11.21
C ALA A 2 8.16 -6.84 -12.41
N GLU A 3 7.04 -6.74 -13.12
CA GLU A 3 6.90 -5.85 -14.30
C GLU A 3 7.04 -4.36 -13.95
N LEU A 4 6.64 -3.96 -12.74
CA LEU A 4 6.85 -2.58 -12.27
C LEU A 4 8.33 -2.32 -11.96
N ALA A 5 9.02 -3.28 -11.37
CA ALA A 5 10.45 -3.20 -11.11
C ALA A 5 11.25 -3.11 -12.42
N ASP A 6 10.87 -3.89 -13.43
CA ASP A 6 11.48 -3.83 -14.78
C ASP A 6 11.25 -2.47 -15.46
N ALA A 7 10.10 -1.84 -15.19
CA ALA A 7 9.71 -0.56 -15.77
C ALA A 7 10.33 0.65 -15.05
N LEU A 8 10.84 0.47 -13.83
CA LEU A 8 11.51 1.48 -13.02
C LEU A 8 12.94 1.04 -12.68
N PRO A 9 13.83 1.00 -13.66
CA PRO A 9 15.22 0.57 -13.44
C PRO A 9 15.91 1.49 -12.43
N GLY A 10 16.61 0.89 -11.50
CA GLY A 10 17.26 1.60 -10.39
C GLY A 10 16.50 1.56 -9.07
N HIS A 11 15.21 1.22 -9.09
CA HIS A 11 14.44 1.06 -7.88
C HIS A 11 14.54 -0.36 -7.32
N ALA A 12 14.68 -0.47 -6.00
CA ALA A 12 14.68 -1.77 -5.31
C ALA A 12 13.29 -2.06 -4.72
N VAL A 13 12.79 -3.28 -4.94
CA VAL A 13 11.51 -3.71 -4.40
C VAL A 13 11.69 -4.17 -2.95
N VAL A 14 10.85 -3.65 -2.08
CA VAL A 14 10.68 -4.13 -0.71
C VAL A 14 9.47 -5.06 -0.69
N PRO A 15 9.63 -6.33 -0.31
CA PRO A 15 8.55 -7.31 -0.27
C PRO A 15 7.40 -6.87 0.63
N GLU A 16 6.22 -7.44 0.41
CA GLU A 16 5.07 -7.15 1.25
C GLU A 16 5.29 -7.60 2.72
N PRO A 17 4.62 -6.95 3.67
CA PRO A 17 4.75 -7.28 5.09
C PRO A 17 4.46 -8.74 5.41
N TYR A 18 3.55 -9.38 4.67
CA TYR A 18 3.22 -10.80 4.80
C TYR A 18 4.47 -11.68 4.58
N GLU A 19 5.14 -11.52 3.43
CA GLU A 19 6.33 -12.30 3.08
C GLU A 19 7.46 -12.11 4.10
N ILE A 20 7.73 -10.84 4.49
CA ILE A 20 8.77 -10.52 5.47
C ILE A 20 8.51 -11.20 6.81
N LEU A 21 7.26 -11.27 7.25
CA LEU A 21 6.87 -11.88 8.52
C LEU A 21 6.93 -13.41 8.44
N GLU A 22 6.49 -14.00 7.33
CA GLU A 22 6.55 -15.44 7.09
C GLU A 22 8.00 -15.95 7.07
N GLU A 23 8.91 -15.24 6.39
CA GLU A 23 10.35 -15.54 6.40
C GLU A 23 10.97 -15.47 7.80
N ARG A 24 10.38 -14.66 8.70
CA ARG A 24 10.79 -14.57 10.12
C ARG A 24 10.11 -15.58 11.03
N GLY A 25 9.31 -16.48 10.45
CA GLY A 25 8.65 -17.57 11.17
C GLY A 25 7.31 -17.19 11.81
N TYR A 26 6.69 -16.07 11.41
CA TYR A 26 5.32 -15.77 11.83
C TYR A 26 4.35 -16.69 11.11
N SER A 27 3.44 -17.32 11.87
CA SER A 27 2.41 -18.20 11.32
C SER A 27 1.09 -17.46 11.25
N PHE A 28 0.64 -17.17 10.05
CA PHE A 28 -0.65 -16.54 9.80
C PHE A 28 -1.82 -17.52 9.97
N SER A 29 -2.95 -17.01 10.40
CA SER A 29 -4.23 -17.75 10.37
C SER A 29 -4.73 -17.87 8.92
N HIS A 30 -5.54 -18.88 8.66
CA HIS A 30 -6.18 -19.09 7.36
C HIS A 30 -7.70 -19.29 7.52
N PRO A 31 -8.53 -18.33 7.11
CA PRO A 31 -8.16 -17.00 6.56
C PRO A 31 -7.46 -16.11 7.59
N PRO A 32 -6.71 -15.07 7.13
CA PRO A 32 -6.06 -14.13 8.02
C PRO A 32 -7.08 -13.39 8.91
N THR A 33 -6.70 -13.20 10.17
CA THR A 33 -7.51 -12.46 11.14
C THR A 33 -7.15 -10.99 11.16
N ARG A 34 -7.97 -10.15 11.82
CA ARG A 34 -7.65 -8.75 12.10
C ARG A 34 -6.27 -8.61 12.78
N ASP A 35 -5.95 -9.47 13.73
CA ASP A 35 -4.67 -9.40 14.45
C ASP A 35 -3.48 -9.71 13.54
N ASP A 36 -3.65 -10.59 12.55
CA ASP A 36 -2.65 -10.83 11.50
C ASP A 36 -2.40 -9.56 10.66
N TYR A 37 -3.45 -8.81 10.33
CA TYR A 37 -3.30 -7.53 9.62
C TYR A 37 -2.65 -6.45 10.50
N VAL A 38 -2.92 -6.41 11.82
CA VAL A 38 -2.26 -5.48 12.75
C VAL A 38 -0.75 -5.78 12.84
N VAL A 39 -0.34 -7.05 12.82
CA VAL A 39 1.08 -7.42 12.80
C VAL A 39 1.74 -6.98 11.48
N GLN A 40 1.06 -7.17 10.36
CA GLN A 40 1.52 -6.67 9.04
C GLN A 40 1.61 -5.15 9.01
N LEU A 41 0.65 -4.42 9.60
CA LEU A 41 0.68 -2.96 9.70
C LEU A 41 1.94 -2.49 10.46
N ARG A 42 2.27 -3.12 11.58
CA ARG A 42 3.51 -2.82 12.32
C ARG A 42 4.75 -3.04 11.46
N GLN A 43 4.80 -4.13 10.70
CA GLN A 43 5.91 -4.43 9.81
C GLN A 43 6.00 -3.41 8.66
N SER A 44 4.89 -3.00 8.08
CA SER A 44 4.83 -1.97 7.04
C SER A 44 5.40 -0.63 7.55
N LEU A 45 4.96 -0.17 8.74
CA LEU A 45 5.50 1.03 9.37
C LEU A 45 7.01 0.94 9.64
N LEU A 46 7.53 -0.23 10.00
CA LEU A 46 8.96 -0.46 10.17
C LEU A 46 9.70 -0.41 8.83
N SER A 47 9.13 -0.96 7.78
CA SER A 47 9.72 -0.95 6.43
C SER A 47 9.86 0.47 5.89
N LEU A 48 8.87 1.34 6.11
CA LEU A 48 8.89 2.74 5.69
C LEU A 48 9.92 3.62 6.43
N ARG A 49 10.54 3.13 7.50
CA ARG A 49 11.65 3.84 8.18
C ARG A 49 12.98 3.70 7.45
N ARG A 50 13.05 2.90 6.40
CA ARG A 50 14.27 2.73 5.60
C ARG A 50 14.58 4.04 4.89
N LYS A 51 15.79 4.54 5.10
CA LYS A 51 16.31 5.73 4.41
C LYS A 51 17.18 5.29 3.23
N SER A 52 16.55 4.73 2.22
CA SER A 52 17.22 4.43 0.95
C SER A 52 16.41 5.10 -0.14
N PRO A 53 17.04 5.78 -1.09
CA PRO A 53 16.32 6.29 -2.26
C PRO A 53 15.83 5.14 -3.14
N ASP A 54 14.89 5.44 -4.01
CA ASP A 54 14.45 4.56 -5.10
C ASP A 54 13.93 3.20 -4.59
N LEU A 55 13.02 3.21 -3.60
CA LEU A 55 12.35 2.03 -3.09
C LEU A 55 10.91 1.94 -3.61
N ILE A 56 10.52 0.74 -4.00
CA ILE A 56 9.13 0.38 -4.29
C ILE A 56 8.66 -0.56 -3.18
N PHE A 57 7.65 -0.13 -2.43
CA PHE A 57 7.03 -0.96 -1.41
C PHE A 57 5.81 -1.68 -1.98
N GLU A 58 5.76 -2.99 -1.80
CA GLU A 58 4.55 -3.75 -2.03
C GLU A 58 3.68 -3.69 -0.79
N ARG A 59 2.45 -3.22 -0.94
CA ARG A 59 1.55 -2.83 0.13
C ARG A 59 1.97 -1.58 0.89
N CYS A 60 0.98 -0.80 1.25
CA CYS A 60 1.08 0.43 2.01
C CYS A 60 0.36 0.26 3.36
N PRO A 61 0.68 1.02 4.41
CA PRO A 61 -0.10 1.04 5.65
C PRO A 61 -1.60 1.26 5.43
N LEU A 62 -2.02 2.03 4.40
CA LEU A 62 -3.42 2.27 4.07
C LEU A 62 -4.17 0.98 3.71
N ASP A 63 -3.55 0.10 2.90
CA ASP A 63 -4.13 -1.22 2.58
C ASP A 63 -4.43 -2.01 3.86
N LEU A 64 -3.46 -2.06 4.78
CA LEU A 64 -3.57 -2.86 5.98
C LEU A 64 -4.60 -2.30 6.95
N VAL A 65 -4.72 -0.97 7.04
CA VAL A 65 -5.81 -0.31 7.77
C VAL A 65 -7.15 -0.67 7.14
N ALA A 66 -7.26 -0.65 5.81
CA ALA A 66 -8.50 -1.04 5.12
C ALA A 66 -8.88 -2.50 5.41
N TYR A 67 -7.92 -3.44 5.39
CA TYR A 67 -8.16 -4.83 5.78
C TYR A 67 -8.62 -4.97 7.22
N ILE A 68 -8.01 -4.22 8.15
CA ILE A 68 -8.39 -4.22 9.57
C ILE A 68 -9.82 -3.70 9.74
N LEU A 69 -10.15 -2.57 9.11
CA LEU A 69 -11.46 -1.93 9.24
C LEU A 69 -12.59 -2.69 8.53
N ALA A 70 -12.27 -3.44 7.47
CA ALA A 70 -13.22 -4.33 6.81
C ALA A 70 -13.41 -5.66 7.54
N SER A 71 -12.57 -6.00 8.51
CA SER A 71 -12.66 -7.26 9.27
C SER A 71 -13.87 -7.28 10.20
N PRO A 72 -14.45 -8.47 10.51
CA PRO A 72 -15.66 -8.58 11.35
C PRO A 72 -15.54 -8.01 12.75
N ASP A 73 -14.33 -7.95 13.32
CA ASP A 73 -14.02 -7.41 14.65
C ASP A 73 -13.22 -6.10 14.60
N ALA A 74 -13.50 -5.27 13.59
CA ALA A 74 -12.90 -3.95 13.38
C ALA A 74 -13.09 -3.00 14.58
N ASP A 75 -14.19 -3.11 15.31
CA ASP A 75 -14.52 -2.32 16.50
C ASP A 75 -13.49 -2.45 17.63
N ARG A 76 -12.65 -3.50 17.60
CA ARG A 76 -11.55 -3.70 18.54
C ARG A 76 -10.26 -3.00 18.15
N PHE A 77 -10.23 -2.33 16.99
CA PHE A 77 -9.08 -1.57 16.52
C PHE A 77 -9.26 -0.09 16.82
N ASP A 78 -8.40 0.46 17.64
CA ASP A 78 -8.38 1.89 17.97
C ASP A 78 -7.60 2.66 16.90
N LEU A 79 -8.28 3.04 15.81
CA LEU A 79 -7.67 3.79 14.69
C LEU A 79 -7.04 5.11 15.17
N GLU A 80 -7.65 5.79 16.14
CA GLU A 80 -7.14 7.06 16.65
C GLU A 80 -5.75 6.92 17.27
N ALA A 81 -5.51 5.84 18.02
CA ALA A 81 -4.19 5.55 18.57
C ALA A 81 -3.13 5.30 17.47
N TRP A 82 -3.54 4.86 16.28
CA TRP A 82 -2.65 4.58 15.15
C TRP A 82 -2.51 5.73 14.16
N ARG A 83 -3.41 6.70 14.17
CA ARG A 83 -3.46 7.82 13.22
C ARG A 83 -2.09 8.49 13.05
N ARG A 84 -1.52 9.00 14.15
CA ARG A 84 -0.25 9.72 14.13
C ARG A 84 0.96 8.85 13.69
N PRO A 85 1.14 7.62 14.20
CA PRO A 85 2.17 6.71 13.70
C PRO A 85 2.08 6.42 12.20
N ILE A 86 0.88 6.21 11.68
CA ILE A 86 0.63 5.94 10.26
C ILE A 86 0.93 7.19 9.43
N ALA A 87 0.32 8.34 9.76
CA ALA A 87 0.56 9.59 9.06
C ALA A 87 2.06 9.93 8.98
N THR A 88 2.78 9.81 10.11
CA THR A 88 4.24 10.05 10.14
C THR A 88 5.00 9.08 9.24
N ALA A 89 4.61 7.81 9.16
CA ALA A 89 5.31 6.85 8.30
C ALA A 89 5.03 7.11 6.82
N LEU A 90 3.81 7.49 6.48
CA LEU A 90 3.39 7.79 5.10
C LEU A 90 4.14 9.00 4.52
N THR A 91 4.55 9.99 5.32
CA THR A 91 5.37 11.11 4.84
C THR A 91 6.80 10.72 4.41
N ASN A 92 7.21 9.47 4.55
CA ASN A 92 8.45 8.95 3.96
C ASN A 92 8.25 8.43 2.52
N LEU A 93 7.05 8.51 1.99
CA LEU A 93 6.71 8.16 0.61
C LEU A 93 6.58 9.42 -0.23
N ASP A 94 7.06 9.37 -1.47
CA ASP A 94 6.89 10.44 -2.46
C ASP A 94 5.57 10.23 -3.23
N LEU A 95 5.20 8.97 -3.47
CA LEU A 95 4.03 8.57 -4.24
C LEU A 95 3.34 7.36 -3.62
N ILE A 96 2.03 7.41 -3.49
CA ILE A 96 1.16 6.27 -3.20
C ILE A 96 0.34 5.95 -4.45
N VAL A 97 0.39 4.69 -4.89
CA VAL A 97 -0.41 4.22 -6.03
C VAL A 97 -1.52 3.32 -5.53
N THR A 98 -2.77 3.68 -5.78
CA THR A 98 -3.93 2.85 -5.48
C THR A 98 -4.46 2.16 -6.73
N LEU A 99 -4.77 0.87 -6.61
CA LEU A 99 -5.29 0.02 -7.68
C LEU A 99 -6.64 -0.53 -7.25
N HIS A 100 -7.69 -0.27 -8.03
CA HIS A 100 -8.99 -0.87 -7.78
C HIS A 100 -9.05 -2.31 -8.31
N PRO A 101 -9.74 -3.24 -7.60
CA PRO A 101 -9.99 -4.58 -8.09
C PRO A 101 -10.68 -4.54 -9.46
N HIS A 102 -10.22 -5.36 -10.39
CA HIS A 102 -10.86 -5.48 -11.69
C HIS A 102 -11.46 -6.90 -11.83
N PRO A 103 -12.76 -7.04 -12.11
CA PRO A 103 -13.45 -8.33 -12.14
C PRO A 103 -12.82 -9.37 -13.08
N ALA A 104 -12.13 -8.92 -14.14
CA ALA A 104 -11.50 -9.80 -15.11
C ALA A 104 -10.18 -10.44 -14.62
N HIS A 105 -9.63 -10.01 -13.49
CA HIS A 105 -8.31 -10.48 -13.02
C HIS A 105 -8.38 -11.56 -11.95
N ASP A 106 -9.59 -11.87 -11.44
CA ASP A 106 -9.79 -12.86 -10.38
C ASP A 106 -10.92 -13.86 -10.70
N PRO A 107 -10.82 -14.65 -11.79
CA PRO A 107 -11.91 -15.52 -12.26
C PRO A 107 -12.17 -16.76 -11.37
N GLY A 108 -11.57 -16.88 -10.21
CA GLY A 108 -11.67 -18.04 -9.31
C GLY A 108 -11.97 -17.74 -7.86
N LEU A 109 -12.24 -16.49 -7.50
CA LEU A 109 -12.54 -16.12 -6.12
C LEU A 109 -13.91 -16.66 -5.67
N LEU A 110 -13.95 -17.20 -4.46
CA LEU A 110 -15.21 -17.49 -3.78
C LEU A 110 -16.01 -16.20 -3.56
N ALA A 111 -17.34 -16.28 -3.58
CA ALA A 111 -18.21 -15.11 -3.42
C ALA A 111 -17.94 -14.33 -2.11
N GLU A 112 -17.62 -15.01 -1.05
CA GLU A 112 -17.27 -14.42 0.26
C GLU A 112 -15.94 -13.62 0.19
N GLU A 113 -14.93 -14.16 -0.49
CA GLU A 113 -13.66 -13.49 -0.70
C GLU A 113 -13.82 -12.25 -1.58
N ALA A 114 -14.65 -12.34 -2.63
CA ALA A 114 -14.98 -11.20 -3.48
C ALA A 114 -15.69 -10.10 -2.68
N THR A 115 -16.65 -10.46 -1.82
CA THR A 115 -17.35 -9.51 -0.95
C THR A 115 -16.40 -8.81 0.01
N PHE A 116 -15.50 -9.55 0.64
CA PHE A 116 -14.52 -8.97 1.54
C PHE A 116 -13.54 -8.04 0.81
N ARG A 117 -13.07 -8.43 -0.37
CA ARG A 117 -12.21 -7.55 -1.20
C ARG A 117 -12.90 -6.25 -1.60
N HIS A 118 -14.19 -6.28 -1.94
CA HIS A 118 -14.95 -5.07 -2.21
C HIS A 118 -15.06 -4.19 -0.98
N ALA A 119 -15.35 -4.77 0.19
CA ALA A 119 -15.39 -4.00 1.43
C ALA A 119 -14.03 -3.35 1.75
N VAL A 120 -12.92 -4.05 1.52
CA VAL A 120 -11.55 -3.49 1.67
C VAL A 120 -11.33 -2.33 0.69
N ASP A 121 -11.73 -2.48 -0.58
CA ASP A 121 -11.58 -1.43 -1.59
C ASP A 121 -12.40 -0.18 -1.26
N ASP A 122 -13.63 -0.37 -0.79
CA ASP A 122 -14.50 0.73 -0.35
C ASP A 122 -13.87 1.49 0.82
N VAL A 123 -13.40 0.78 1.85
CA VAL A 123 -12.71 1.40 3.00
C VAL A 123 -11.43 2.12 2.56
N LEU A 124 -10.62 1.51 1.69
CA LEU A 124 -9.39 2.15 1.20
C LEU A 124 -9.70 3.45 0.45
N ARG A 125 -10.77 3.43 -0.35
CA ARG A 125 -11.24 4.62 -1.09
C ARG A 125 -11.68 5.73 -0.14
N ASP A 126 -12.42 5.39 0.91
CA ASP A 126 -12.86 6.35 1.92
C ASP A 126 -11.65 6.95 2.66
N LEU A 127 -10.69 6.13 3.10
CA LEU A 127 -9.46 6.61 3.77
C LEU A 127 -8.67 7.61 2.92
N VAL A 128 -8.64 7.41 1.61
CA VAL A 128 -7.96 8.32 0.66
C VAL A 128 -8.78 9.56 0.38
N ASN A 129 -10.08 9.42 0.10
CA ASN A 129 -10.95 10.54 -0.27
C ASN A 129 -11.21 11.50 0.89
N ASP A 130 -11.30 10.98 2.10
CA ASP A 130 -11.53 11.77 3.32
C ASP A 130 -10.22 12.34 3.89
N ASP A 131 -9.10 12.05 3.23
CA ASP A 131 -7.74 12.44 3.66
C ASP A 131 -7.47 12.09 5.14
N GLU A 132 -7.86 10.89 5.55
CA GLU A 132 -7.85 10.41 6.94
C GLU A 132 -6.50 10.58 7.64
N PHE A 133 -5.42 10.59 6.88
CA PHE A 133 -4.04 10.69 7.39
C PHE A 133 -3.33 11.99 7.00
N GLU A 134 -4.06 13.01 6.54
CA GLU A 134 -3.53 14.33 6.18
C GLU A 134 -2.40 14.25 5.14
N LEU A 135 -2.64 13.52 4.07
CA LEU A 135 -1.67 13.32 2.98
C LEU A 135 -1.64 14.48 2.00
N ASP A 136 -2.72 15.24 1.90
CA ASP A 136 -2.87 16.35 0.96
C ASP A 136 -1.70 17.34 1.06
N GLY A 137 -1.04 17.55 -0.07
CA GLY A 137 0.13 18.43 -0.17
C GLY A 137 1.42 17.89 0.46
N ARG A 138 1.42 16.64 0.97
CA ARG A 138 2.59 15.99 1.58
C ARG A 138 3.07 14.78 0.78
N VAL A 139 2.13 13.98 0.27
CA VAL A 139 2.39 12.76 -0.51
C VAL A 139 1.46 12.75 -1.70
N GLU A 140 1.98 12.52 -2.89
CA GLU A 140 1.14 12.36 -4.07
C GLU A 140 0.39 11.02 -4.01
N VAL A 141 -0.93 11.04 -4.25
CA VAL A 141 -1.76 9.84 -4.34
C VAL A 141 -2.28 9.69 -5.76
N LEU A 142 -1.89 8.62 -6.43
CA LEU A 142 -2.25 8.31 -7.80
C LEU A 142 -3.20 7.12 -7.85
N THR A 143 -4.46 7.36 -8.13
CA THR A 143 -5.44 6.29 -8.37
C THR A 143 -5.43 5.83 -9.82
N LEU A 144 -5.26 4.54 -10.05
CA LEU A 144 -5.12 3.95 -11.37
C LEU A 144 -6.27 3.03 -11.73
N ASP A 145 -6.83 3.30 -12.90
CA ASP A 145 -7.84 2.50 -13.58
C ASP A 145 -7.35 2.05 -14.96
N GLY A 146 -8.10 1.18 -15.64
CA GLY A 146 -7.88 0.80 -17.02
C GLY A 146 -6.91 -0.36 -17.22
N SER A 147 -6.33 -0.44 -18.42
CA SER A 147 -5.43 -1.54 -18.81
C SER A 147 -4.10 -1.49 -18.06
N TRP A 148 -3.43 -2.64 -18.00
CA TRP A 148 -2.12 -2.76 -17.37
C TRP A 148 -1.08 -1.78 -17.94
N GLU A 149 -0.97 -1.73 -19.28
CA GLU A 149 -0.03 -0.82 -19.95
C GLU A 149 -0.32 0.64 -19.65
N GLY A 150 -1.59 1.01 -19.59
CA GLY A 150 -2.02 2.36 -19.24
C GLY A 150 -1.65 2.73 -17.81
N ARG A 151 -1.84 1.82 -16.85
CA ARG A 151 -1.44 1.99 -15.45
C ARG A 151 0.06 2.16 -15.32
N LEU A 152 0.85 1.30 -15.96
CA LEU A 152 2.31 1.34 -15.93
C LEU A 152 2.85 2.67 -16.47
N SER A 153 2.33 3.13 -17.63
CA SER A 153 2.72 4.40 -18.22
C SER A 153 2.44 5.59 -17.31
N ARG A 154 1.31 5.58 -16.57
CA ARG A 154 0.97 6.64 -15.61
C ARG A 154 1.91 6.65 -14.41
N VAL A 155 2.26 5.48 -13.87
CA VAL A 155 3.26 5.39 -12.79
C VAL A 155 4.61 5.92 -13.25
N GLN A 156 5.09 5.50 -14.42
CA GLN A 156 6.35 6.01 -14.96
C GLN A 156 6.33 7.54 -15.13
N ALA A 157 5.23 8.09 -15.65
CA ALA A 157 5.09 9.54 -15.82
C ALA A 157 5.09 10.31 -14.49
N ALA A 158 4.61 9.72 -13.40
CA ALA A 158 4.67 10.32 -12.07
C ALA A 158 6.06 10.21 -11.44
N VAL A 159 6.74 9.07 -11.57
CA VAL A 159 8.04 8.80 -10.93
C VAL A 159 9.20 9.54 -11.62
N TYR A 160 9.27 9.57 -12.97
CA TYR A 160 10.41 10.16 -13.68
C TYR A 160 10.68 11.65 -13.42
N PRO A 161 9.69 12.54 -13.21
CA PRO A 161 9.95 13.90 -12.79
C PRO A 161 10.58 14.01 -11.40
N MET A 162 10.20 13.10 -10.46
CA MET A 162 10.70 13.09 -9.08
C MET A 162 12.20 12.76 -9.04
N THR A 163 12.63 11.74 -9.79
CA THR A 163 14.05 11.33 -9.87
C THR A 163 14.97 12.39 -10.48
N ARG A 164 14.47 13.30 -11.31
CA ARG A 164 15.28 14.40 -11.90
C ARG A 164 15.51 15.55 -10.91
N TYR A 165 14.61 15.76 -9.97
CA TYR A 165 14.71 16.86 -9.01
C TYR A 165 15.82 16.61 -7.97
N ASP A 166 16.05 15.37 -7.58
CA ASP A 166 17.11 15.00 -6.63
C ASP A 166 18.51 15.05 -7.26
N ALA A 167 18.63 14.80 -8.57
CA ALA A 167 19.91 14.86 -9.28
C ALA A 167 20.48 16.28 -9.41
N ASP A 168 19.61 17.29 -9.49
CA ASP A 168 20.02 18.71 -9.66
C ASP A 168 20.39 19.39 -8.33
N HIS A 169 20.12 18.79 -7.18
CA HIS A 169 20.46 19.33 -5.85
C HIS A 169 21.74 18.75 -5.25
N LEU A 170 22.44 17.85 -5.95
CA LEU A 170 23.72 17.23 -5.52
C LEU A 170 24.95 17.81 -6.22
N THR A 171 24.81 18.89 -6.95
CA THR A 171 25.92 19.70 -7.54
C THR A 171 26.01 21.05 -6.84
#